data_bc2be3f34f324edd520886b760baaeb8
#
_entry.id   bc2be3f34f324edd520886b760baaeb8
#
_cell.length_a   1.000
_cell.length_b   1.000
_cell.length_c   1.000
_cell.angle_alpha   90.00
_cell.angle_beta   90.00
_cell.angle_gamma   90.00
#
_symmetry.space_group_name_H-M   'P 1'
#
loop_
_entity.id
_entity.type
_entity.pdbx_description
1 polymer ?
#
loop_
_entity_poly.entity_id
_entity_poly.type
_entity_poly.pdbx_seq_one_letter_code
_entity_poly.pdbx_strand_id
1 'polypeptide(L)'
;MSACAKAKIEKLVLTSSVAAIQVGHVAKNDFDESDWSITENCPPYPKSKTLAEQAAWDFVGRLPEQHKFSLTVLNPALVTGPMLSDDIGTSNELIFQMISGRMPACPRLHMGVIDVRDVAKAHVHVMNEPSTDGMRIIMSQNELLFSSIGKVLRSEGFAKAPIHEIPTFLIKFLALFVSQLKGIRPSVGKVIRLDKKRAMKCLPWKFVSAEQSIKDTAKQLQLMKEL
;
A
#
# COMPACT_ATOMS: atom_id res chain seq x y z
N MET A 1 20.33 -7.06 2.89
CA MET A 1 20.80 -7.92 1.78
C MET A 1 22.20 -8.49 2.03
N SER A 2 23.28 -7.70 2.18
CA SER A 2 24.64 -8.22 2.41
C SER A 2 24.79 -9.09 3.66
N ALA A 3 24.12 -8.74 4.76
CA ALA A 3 24.08 -9.56 5.97
C ALA A 3 23.42 -10.94 5.71
N CYS A 4 22.34 -10.95 4.91
CA CYS A 4 21.64 -12.18 4.52
C CYS A 4 22.57 -13.12 3.72
N ALA A 5 23.27 -12.58 2.72
CA ALA A 5 24.23 -13.36 1.93
C ALA A 5 25.38 -13.92 2.79
N LYS A 6 25.93 -13.12 3.72
CA LYS A 6 26.98 -13.57 4.66
C LYS A 6 26.47 -14.65 5.63
N ALA A 7 25.24 -14.52 6.10
CA ALA A 7 24.61 -15.49 7.00
C ALA A 7 24.11 -16.75 6.28
N LYS A 8 24.23 -16.82 4.95
CA LYS A 8 23.81 -17.95 4.11
C LYS A 8 22.37 -18.37 4.37
N ILE A 9 21.45 -17.38 4.47
CA ILE A 9 20.03 -17.68 4.61
C ILE A 9 19.51 -18.33 3.32
N GLU A 10 18.46 -19.13 3.41
CA GLU A 10 17.85 -19.80 2.25
C GLU A 10 16.86 -18.88 1.53
N LYS A 11 16.13 -18.05 2.26
CA LYS A 11 15.07 -17.20 1.73
C LYS A 11 14.94 -15.88 2.45
N LEU A 12 14.61 -14.83 1.70
CA LEU A 12 14.25 -13.50 2.21
C LEU A 12 12.88 -13.11 1.69
N VAL A 13 12.01 -12.63 2.57
CA VAL A 13 10.75 -11.97 2.19
C VAL A 13 10.89 -10.47 2.42
N LEU A 14 10.74 -9.68 1.35
CA LEU A 14 10.89 -8.24 1.39
C LEU A 14 9.51 -7.56 1.36
N THR A 15 9.24 -6.68 2.32
CA THR A 15 8.07 -5.79 2.29
C THR A 15 8.37 -4.56 1.45
N SER A 16 7.88 -4.55 0.22
CA SER A 16 7.91 -3.37 -0.66
C SER A 16 6.57 -2.60 -0.57
N SER A 17 5.99 -2.21 -1.69
CA SER A 17 4.71 -1.50 -1.78
C SER A 17 4.19 -1.51 -3.21
N VAL A 18 2.88 -1.40 -3.41
CA VAL A 18 2.29 -1.07 -4.72
C VAL A 18 2.78 0.28 -5.24
N ALA A 19 3.34 1.13 -4.38
CA ALA A 19 4.02 2.36 -4.76
C ALA A 19 5.27 2.12 -5.64
N ALA A 20 5.83 0.92 -5.64
CA ALA A 20 6.89 0.52 -6.56
C ALA A 20 6.36 0.03 -7.93
N ILE A 21 5.04 -0.09 -8.08
CA ILE A 21 4.39 -0.67 -9.26
C ILE A 21 3.62 0.38 -10.07
N GLN A 22 2.76 1.18 -9.42
CA GLN A 22 1.67 1.90 -10.10
C GLN A 22 1.89 3.40 -10.28
N VAL A 23 2.95 4.00 -9.72
CA VAL A 23 3.10 5.45 -9.65
C VAL A 23 3.91 5.99 -10.83
N GLY A 24 3.60 7.24 -11.24
CA GLY A 24 4.33 7.93 -12.31
C GLY A 24 3.78 7.71 -13.72
N HIS A 25 2.89 6.74 -13.93
CA HIS A 25 2.25 6.49 -15.24
C HIS A 25 1.22 7.57 -15.58
N VAL A 26 1.20 8.01 -16.84
CA VAL A 26 0.26 9.05 -17.31
C VAL A 26 -1.08 8.44 -17.72
N ALA A 27 -1.07 7.40 -18.56
CA ALA A 27 -2.26 6.84 -19.20
C ALA A 27 -2.65 5.44 -18.72
N LYS A 28 -1.78 4.76 -17.95
CA LYS A 28 -2.04 3.40 -17.47
C LYS A 28 -2.87 3.41 -16.21
N ASN A 29 -3.85 2.50 -16.12
CA ASN A 29 -4.77 2.35 -14.99
C ASN A 29 -4.78 0.92 -14.42
N ASP A 30 -4.39 -0.07 -15.21
CA ASP A 30 -4.36 -1.49 -14.84
C ASP A 30 -2.91 -1.91 -14.62
N PHE A 31 -2.62 -2.46 -13.45
CA PHE A 31 -1.25 -2.79 -13.03
C PHE A 31 -1.17 -4.22 -12.52
N ASP A 32 -0.07 -4.88 -12.87
CA ASP A 32 0.30 -6.20 -12.36
C ASP A 32 1.74 -6.21 -11.83
N GLU A 33 2.22 -7.36 -11.42
CA GLU A 33 3.54 -7.51 -10.81
C GLU A 33 4.71 -7.38 -11.81
N SER A 34 4.45 -7.29 -13.10
CA SER A 34 5.48 -6.98 -14.11
C SER A 34 5.77 -5.48 -14.22
N ASP A 35 4.87 -4.64 -13.68
CA ASP A 35 5.00 -3.19 -13.76
C ASP A 35 6.00 -2.63 -12.74
N TRP A 36 6.58 -1.50 -13.12
CA TRP A 36 7.41 -0.66 -12.28
C TRP A 36 6.95 0.79 -12.35
N SER A 37 6.93 1.46 -11.21
CA SER A 37 6.69 2.89 -11.16
C SER A 37 7.76 3.68 -11.93
N ILE A 38 7.35 4.76 -12.60
CA ILE A 38 8.24 5.62 -13.40
C ILE A 38 8.90 6.63 -12.46
N THR A 39 10.14 6.36 -12.06
CA THR A 39 10.85 7.09 -10.98
C THR A 39 11.02 8.58 -11.23
N GLU A 40 11.10 9.00 -12.50
CA GLU A 40 11.21 10.40 -12.92
C GLU A 40 9.94 11.20 -12.59
N ASN A 41 8.81 10.52 -12.57
CA ASN A 41 7.49 11.10 -12.31
C ASN A 41 6.96 10.81 -10.89
N CYS A 42 7.79 10.19 -10.04
CA CYS A 42 7.39 9.80 -8.69
C CYS A 42 7.69 10.88 -7.65
N PRO A 43 6.77 11.09 -6.68
CA PRO A 43 7.12 11.72 -5.40
C PRO A 43 8.21 10.93 -4.65
N PRO A 44 8.84 11.52 -3.61
CA PRO A 44 9.97 10.88 -2.92
C PRO A 44 9.70 9.47 -2.40
N TYR A 45 8.55 9.22 -1.76
CA TYR A 45 8.23 7.91 -1.20
C TYR A 45 8.10 6.80 -2.26
N PRO A 46 7.25 6.92 -3.31
CA PRO A 46 7.22 5.91 -4.38
C PRO A 46 8.57 5.71 -5.07
N LYS A 47 9.31 6.79 -5.30
CA LYS A 47 10.67 6.71 -5.86
C LYS A 47 11.59 5.87 -5.00
N SER A 48 11.60 6.11 -3.68
CA SER A 48 12.45 5.35 -2.75
C SER A 48 12.07 3.87 -2.72
N LYS A 49 10.77 3.54 -2.70
CA LYS A 49 10.30 2.15 -2.72
C LYS A 49 10.67 1.42 -4.01
N THR A 50 10.51 2.10 -5.15
CA THR A 50 10.88 1.54 -6.47
C THR A 50 12.38 1.22 -6.53
N LEU A 51 13.23 2.19 -6.21
CA LEU A 51 14.68 2.02 -6.26
C LEU A 51 15.18 0.98 -5.25
N ALA A 52 14.58 0.94 -4.04
CA ALA A 52 14.95 -0.04 -3.02
C ALA A 52 14.60 -1.48 -3.45
N GLU A 53 13.43 -1.68 -4.06
CA GLU A 53 13.02 -2.99 -4.54
C GLU A 53 13.88 -3.44 -5.75
N GLN A 54 14.12 -2.54 -6.71
CA GLN A 54 15.00 -2.80 -7.85
C GLN A 54 16.42 -3.17 -7.37
N ALA A 55 16.97 -2.41 -6.42
CA ALA A 55 18.28 -2.71 -5.85
C ALA A 55 18.33 -4.07 -5.14
N ALA A 56 17.22 -4.52 -4.54
CA ALA A 56 17.13 -5.84 -3.93
C ALA A 56 17.20 -6.96 -4.98
N TRP A 57 16.45 -6.83 -6.07
CA TRP A 57 16.49 -7.77 -7.20
C TRP A 57 17.87 -7.81 -7.85
N ASP A 58 18.46 -6.65 -8.13
CA ASP A 58 19.79 -6.53 -8.71
C ASP A 58 20.85 -7.16 -7.80
N PHE A 59 20.74 -6.98 -6.49
CA PHE A 59 21.66 -7.55 -5.53
C PHE A 59 21.62 -9.10 -5.58
N VAL A 60 20.43 -9.68 -5.50
CA VAL A 60 20.27 -11.16 -5.53
C VAL A 60 20.72 -11.72 -6.88
N GLY A 61 20.41 -11.03 -7.99
CA GLY A 61 20.79 -11.45 -9.34
C GLY A 61 22.31 -11.49 -9.56
N ARG A 62 23.09 -10.70 -8.81
CA ARG A 62 24.57 -10.64 -8.91
C ARG A 62 25.30 -11.52 -7.91
N LEU A 63 24.58 -12.19 -6.99
CA LEU A 63 25.22 -13.04 -6.00
C LEU A 63 25.86 -14.27 -6.65
N PRO A 64 27.09 -14.65 -6.25
CA PRO A 64 27.66 -15.94 -6.60
C PRO A 64 26.77 -17.08 -6.08
N GLU A 65 26.77 -18.21 -6.78
CA GLU A 65 25.89 -19.35 -6.49
C GLU A 65 25.92 -19.79 -5.03
N GLN A 66 27.14 -19.86 -4.45
CA GLN A 66 27.31 -20.26 -3.04
C GLN A 66 26.74 -19.29 -2.00
N HIS A 67 26.31 -18.11 -2.41
CA HIS A 67 25.73 -17.05 -1.56
C HIS A 67 24.30 -16.69 -1.95
N LYS A 68 23.74 -17.37 -2.95
CA LYS A 68 22.36 -17.14 -3.39
C LYS A 68 21.35 -17.55 -2.33
N PHE A 69 20.32 -16.76 -2.23
CA PHE A 69 19.10 -17.06 -1.49
C PHE A 69 17.91 -16.65 -2.35
N SER A 70 16.76 -17.27 -2.12
CA SER A 70 15.55 -16.84 -2.83
C SER A 70 14.99 -15.55 -2.24
N LEU A 71 14.44 -14.71 -3.15
CA LEU A 71 13.78 -13.46 -2.79
C LEU A 71 12.32 -13.56 -3.21
N THR A 72 11.40 -13.30 -2.27
CA THR A 72 9.98 -13.05 -2.54
C THR A 72 9.66 -11.64 -2.07
N VAL A 73 8.97 -10.86 -2.90
CA VAL A 73 8.60 -9.48 -2.57
C VAL A 73 7.08 -9.38 -2.44
N LEU A 74 6.63 -8.91 -1.29
CA LEU A 74 5.25 -8.52 -1.06
C LEU A 74 5.10 -7.02 -1.32
N ASN A 75 4.13 -6.64 -2.15
CA ASN A 75 3.82 -5.26 -2.51
C ASN A 75 2.45 -4.86 -1.91
N PRO A 76 2.38 -4.52 -0.62
CA PRO A 76 1.14 -4.11 0.00
C PRO A 76 0.62 -2.79 -0.57
N ALA A 77 -0.70 -2.69 -0.67
CA ALA A 77 -1.43 -1.44 -0.83
C ALA A 77 -1.49 -0.67 0.51
N LEU A 78 -2.48 0.20 0.73
CA LEU A 78 -2.68 0.86 2.02
C LEU A 78 -2.97 -0.21 3.08
N VAL A 79 -2.06 -0.39 4.01
CA VAL A 79 -2.21 -1.36 5.10
C VAL A 79 -3.03 -0.73 6.21
N THR A 80 -4.19 -1.30 6.51
CA THR A 80 -5.07 -0.94 7.61
C THR A 80 -5.27 -2.13 8.53
N GLY A 81 -5.99 -1.95 9.64
CA GLY A 81 -6.25 -3.03 10.60
C GLY A 81 -5.68 -2.73 11.98
N PRO A 82 -5.81 -3.68 12.92
CA PRO A 82 -5.39 -3.48 14.30
C PRO A 82 -3.89 -3.25 14.43
N MET A 83 -3.52 -2.28 15.26
CA MET A 83 -2.13 -1.91 15.58
C MET A 83 -1.66 -2.63 16.85
N LEU A 84 -0.37 -2.97 16.89
CA LEU A 84 0.26 -3.62 18.03
C LEU A 84 1.05 -2.63 18.92
N SER A 85 1.14 -1.36 18.51
CA SER A 85 1.84 -0.30 19.24
C SER A 85 1.10 1.03 19.11
N ASP A 86 1.52 2.01 19.90
CA ASP A 86 0.98 3.38 19.84
C ASP A 86 1.47 4.18 18.63
N ASP A 87 2.45 3.67 17.89
CA ASP A 87 2.86 4.22 16.60
C ASP A 87 1.84 3.83 15.53
N ILE A 88 1.00 4.79 15.16
CA ILE A 88 -0.08 4.56 14.19
C ILE A 88 0.41 4.37 12.76
N GLY A 89 1.67 4.75 12.46
CA GLY A 89 2.23 4.67 11.12
C GLY A 89 1.48 5.53 10.08
N THR A 90 2.05 5.66 8.89
CA THR A 90 1.53 6.58 7.85
C THR A 90 0.15 6.17 7.31
N SER A 91 -0.13 4.87 7.20
CA SER A 91 -1.39 4.38 6.63
C SER A 91 -2.59 4.66 7.56
N ASN A 92 -2.40 4.39 8.85
CA ASN A 92 -3.46 4.61 9.84
C ASN A 92 -3.62 6.10 10.17
N GLU A 93 -2.58 6.92 9.98
CA GLU A 93 -2.67 8.39 10.08
C GLU A 93 -3.72 8.95 9.10
N LEU A 94 -3.87 8.38 7.90
CA LEU A 94 -4.95 8.75 6.98
C LEU A 94 -6.33 8.53 7.61
N ILE A 95 -6.56 7.36 8.20
CA ILE A 95 -7.83 7.05 8.87
C ILE A 95 -8.06 7.98 10.06
N PHE A 96 -7.01 8.25 10.83
CA PHE A 96 -7.07 9.20 11.95
C PHE A 96 -7.46 10.61 11.53
N GLN A 97 -6.87 11.14 10.45
CA GLN A 97 -7.22 12.45 9.91
C GLN A 97 -8.69 12.51 9.45
N MET A 98 -9.20 11.41 8.90
CA MET A 98 -10.61 11.33 8.48
C MET A 98 -11.55 11.32 9.69
N ILE A 99 -11.31 10.49 10.71
CA ILE A 99 -12.22 10.38 11.87
C ILE A 99 -12.14 11.59 12.80
N SER A 100 -10.97 12.23 12.92
CA SER A 100 -10.78 13.44 13.72
C SER A 100 -11.37 14.71 13.07
N GLY A 101 -11.71 14.67 11.78
CA GLY A 101 -12.22 15.83 11.02
C GLY A 101 -11.13 16.77 10.52
N ARG A 102 -9.84 16.38 10.62
CA ARG A 102 -8.72 17.16 10.07
C ARG A 102 -8.71 17.17 8.54
N MET A 103 -9.41 16.21 7.92
CA MET A 103 -9.65 16.16 6.48
C MET A 103 -11.12 16.56 6.19
N PRO A 104 -11.38 17.81 5.75
CA PRO A 104 -12.76 18.30 5.57
C PRO A 104 -13.46 17.72 4.32
N ALA A 105 -12.70 17.31 3.31
CA ALA A 105 -13.20 16.72 2.06
C ALA A 105 -12.15 15.80 1.44
N CYS A 106 -12.59 14.87 0.58
CA CYS A 106 -11.73 13.86 -0.03
C CYS A 106 -11.19 14.30 -1.40
N PRO A 107 -9.92 14.10 -1.70
CA PRO A 107 -9.46 14.06 -3.09
C PRO A 107 -10.09 12.85 -3.80
N ARG A 108 -10.42 12.99 -5.08
CA ARG A 108 -10.85 11.85 -5.90
C ARG A 108 -9.67 10.95 -6.22
N LEU A 109 -9.29 10.13 -5.26
CA LEU A 109 -8.20 9.17 -5.36
C LEU A 109 -8.72 7.75 -5.14
N HIS A 110 -8.29 6.83 -6.00
CA HIS A 110 -8.40 5.39 -5.79
C HIS A 110 -7.18 4.88 -5.05
N MET A 111 -7.40 4.04 -4.06
CA MET A 111 -6.35 3.43 -3.26
C MET A 111 -6.69 1.98 -2.97
N GLY A 112 -5.77 1.06 -3.26
CA GLY A 112 -5.87 -0.31 -2.80
C GLY A 112 -5.78 -0.36 -1.28
N VAL A 113 -6.51 -1.26 -0.66
CA VAL A 113 -6.52 -1.50 0.80
C VAL A 113 -6.25 -2.97 1.07
N ILE A 114 -5.47 -3.24 2.09
CA ILE A 114 -5.18 -4.59 2.59
C ILE A 114 -5.11 -4.59 4.11
N ASP A 115 -5.58 -5.66 4.73
CA ASP A 115 -5.51 -5.83 6.17
C ASP A 115 -4.11 -6.26 6.63
N VAL A 116 -3.64 -5.68 7.74
CA VAL A 116 -2.32 -5.98 8.31
C VAL A 116 -2.18 -7.45 8.70
N ARG A 117 -3.27 -8.09 9.14
CA ARG A 117 -3.30 -9.53 9.50
C ARG A 117 -3.03 -10.41 8.28
N ASP A 118 -3.57 -10.03 7.11
CA ASP A 118 -3.31 -10.74 5.85
C ASP A 118 -1.88 -10.51 5.37
N VAL A 119 -1.35 -9.31 5.52
CA VAL A 119 0.06 -9.02 5.19
C VAL A 119 0.99 -9.84 6.07
N ALA A 120 0.76 -9.86 7.38
CA ALA A 120 1.57 -10.66 8.32
C ALA A 120 1.49 -12.16 8.01
N LYS A 121 0.27 -12.67 7.77
CA LYS A 121 0.06 -14.06 7.40
C LYS A 121 0.74 -14.43 6.09
N ALA A 122 0.73 -13.50 5.11
CA ALA A 122 1.41 -13.70 3.84
C ALA A 122 2.93 -13.81 4.00
N HIS A 123 3.55 -12.99 4.87
CA HIS A 123 4.98 -13.11 5.15
C HIS A 123 5.36 -14.50 5.67
N VAL A 124 4.59 -15.01 6.65
CA VAL A 124 4.84 -16.36 7.20
C VAL A 124 4.59 -17.45 6.15
N HIS A 125 3.53 -17.31 5.36
CA HIS A 125 3.20 -18.30 4.34
C HIS A 125 4.26 -18.37 3.25
N VAL A 126 4.61 -17.24 2.62
CA VAL A 126 5.59 -17.23 1.52
C VAL A 126 7.00 -17.59 1.98
N MET A 127 7.33 -17.38 3.26
CA MET A 127 8.60 -17.83 3.84
C MET A 127 8.77 -19.36 3.72
N ASN A 128 7.67 -20.09 3.88
CA ASN A 128 7.63 -21.55 3.88
C ASN A 128 7.18 -22.17 2.54
N GLU A 129 6.88 -21.34 1.52
CA GLU A 129 6.31 -21.78 0.25
C GLU A 129 7.29 -21.55 -0.90
N PRO A 130 8.05 -22.59 -1.32
CA PRO A 130 9.05 -22.46 -2.38
C PRO A 130 8.50 -22.01 -3.74
N SER A 131 7.23 -22.31 -4.01
CA SER A 131 6.58 -21.93 -5.29
C SER A 131 6.47 -20.41 -5.45
N THR A 132 6.72 -19.64 -4.39
CA THR A 132 6.72 -18.16 -4.42
C THR A 132 8.11 -17.54 -4.62
N ASP A 133 9.14 -18.35 -4.78
CA ASP A 133 10.50 -17.88 -4.98
C ASP A 133 10.64 -17.08 -6.28
N GLY A 134 11.35 -15.97 -6.22
CA GLY A 134 11.51 -15.08 -7.37
C GLY A 134 10.26 -14.27 -7.72
N MET A 135 9.23 -14.27 -6.89
CA MET A 135 7.97 -13.58 -7.18
C MET A 135 7.85 -12.21 -6.51
N ARG A 136 7.19 -11.30 -7.20
CA ARG A 136 6.51 -10.12 -6.64
C ARG A 136 5.05 -10.49 -6.45
N ILE A 137 4.41 -10.06 -5.38
CA ILE A 137 3.00 -10.38 -5.08
C ILE A 137 2.29 -9.10 -4.62
N ILE A 138 1.34 -8.62 -5.40
CA ILE A 138 0.48 -7.49 -5.06
C ILE A 138 -0.48 -7.91 -3.94
N MET A 139 -0.42 -7.19 -2.82
CA MET A 139 -1.30 -7.39 -1.68
C MET A 139 -2.35 -6.27 -1.64
N SER A 140 -3.50 -6.50 -2.28
CA SER A 140 -4.67 -5.60 -2.26
C SER A 140 -5.94 -6.43 -2.17
N GLN A 141 -6.84 -6.06 -1.26
CA GLN A 141 -8.16 -6.71 -1.17
C GLN A 141 -9.14 -6.03 -2.11
N ASN A 142 -9.21 -4.72 -2.06
CA ASN A 142 -10.05 -3.91 -2.94
C ASN A 142 -9.47 -2.52 -3.16
N GLU A 143 -9.81 -1.88 -4.28
CA GLU A 143 -9.47 -0.49 -4.59
C GLU A 143 -10.67 0.40 -4.29
N LEU A 144 -10.52 1.29 -3.32
CA LEU A 144 -11.58 2.19 -2.84
C LEU A 144 -11.27 3.65 -3.17
N LEU A 145 -12.31 4.43 -3.43
CA LEU A 145 -12.24 5.89 -3.39
C LEU A 145 -12.11 6.38 -1.93
N PHE A 146 -11.39 7.46 -1.70
CA PHE A 146 -11.32 8.08 -0.38
C PHE A 146 -12.72 8.42 0.18
N SER A 147 -13.62 8.90 -0.66
CA SER A 147 -15.01 9.16 -0.27
C SER A 147 -15.75 7.89 0.16
N SER A 148 -15.43 6.72 -0.43
CA SER A 148 -15.98 5.43 0.00
C SER A 148 -15.44 5.01 1.37
N ILE A 149 -14.15 5.24 1.65
CA ILE A 149 -13.58 5.05 2.99
C ILE A 149 -14.33 5.91 4.01
N GLY A 150 -14.56 7.20 3.68
CA GLY A 150 -15.33 8.09 4.52
C GLY A 150 -16.77 7.62 4.79
N LYS A 151 -17.43 7.03 3.79
CA LYS A 151 -18.79 6.43 3.98
C LYS A 151 -18.76 5.24 4.93
N VAL A 152 -17.75 4.35 4.83
CA VAL A 152 -17.55 3.24 5.76
C VAL A 152 -17.36 3.76 7.18
N LEU A 153 -16.52 4.80 7.37
CA LEU A 153 -16.30 5.41 8.67
C LEU A 153 -17.58 6.06 9.23
N ARG A 154 -18.37 6.73 8.41
CA ARG A 154 -19.67 7.30 8.83
C ARG A 154 -20.66 6.24 9.28
N SER A 155 -20.71 5.09 8.62
CA SER A 155 -21.59 3.97 9.04
C SER A 155 -21.24 3.40 10.42
N GLU A 156 -19.99 3.62 10.89
CA GLU A 156 -19.53 3.26 12.24
C GLU A 156 -19.66 4.39 13.28
N GLY A 157 -20.34 5.49 12.92
CA GLY A 157 -20.60 6.60 13.85
C GLY A 157 -19.59 7.75 13.81
N PHE A 158 -18.54 7.70 12.97
CA PHE A 158 -17.54 8.77 12.84
C PHE A 158 -18.10 9.93 11.99
N ALA A 159 -18.96 10.76 12.57
CA ALA A 159 -19.70 11.83 11.87
C ALA A 159 -18.81 12.87 11.18
N LYS A 160 -17.56 13.04 11.60
CA LYS A 160 -16.60 13.98 11.00
C LYS A 160 -15.93 13.42 9.74
N ALA A 161 -16.02 12.10 9.47
CA ALA A 161 -15.37 11.50 8.31
C ALA A 161 -15.88 12.11 7.00
N PRO A 162 -15.01 12.54 6.07
CA PRO A 162 -15.39 13.23 4.85
C PRO A 162 -15.98 12.25 3.83
N ILE A 163 -17.10 12.62 3.22
CA ILE A 163 -17.76 11.85 2.15
C ILE A 163 -17.87 12.62 0.84
N HIS A 164 -17.61 13.92 0.87
CA HIS A 164 -17.68 14.79 -0.31
C HIS A 164 -16.34 14.86 -1.01
N GLU A 165 -16.37 14.81 -2.34
CA GLU A 165 -15.18 14.89 -3.17
C GLU A 165 -14.88 16.33 -3.57
N ILE A 166 -13.61 16.72 -3.48
CA ILE A 166 -13.14 17.97 -4.03
C ILE A 166 -13.04 17.82 -5.57
N PRO A 167 -13.56 18.75 -6.35
CA PRO A 167 -13.43 18.70 -7.80
C PRO A 167 -11.96 18.57 -8.24
N THR A 168 -11.69 17.63 -9.15
CA THR A 168 -10.31 17.29 -9.57
C THR A 168 -9.54 18.50 -10.10
N PHE A 169 -10.23 19.42 -10.84
CA PHE A 169 -9.58 20.62 -11.37
C PHE A 169 -9.11 21.55 -10.25
N LEU A 170 -9.87 21.65 -9.17
CA LEU A 170 -9.52 22.50 -8.02
C LEU A 170 -8.29 21.97 -7.30
N ILE A 171 -8.21 20.64 -7.08
CA ILE A 171 -7.00 20.03 -6.49
C ILE A 171 -5.79 20.25 -7.40
N LYS A 172 -5.95 20.05 -8.73
CA LYS A 172 -4.87 20.26 -9.69
C LYS A 172 -4.39 21.72 -9.72
N PHE A 173 -5.29 22.67 -9.54
CA PHE A 173 -4.97 24.10 -9.44
C PHE A 173 -4.27 24.41 -8.10
N LEU A 174 -4.85 23.99 -6.98
CA LEU A 174 -4.26 24.21 -5.65
C LEU A 174 -2.88 23.57 -5.50
N ALA A 175 -2.62 22.43 -6.15
CA ALA A 175 -1.33 21.77 -6.16
C ALA A 175 -0.19 22.59 -6.80
N LEU A 176 -0.49 23.69 -7.47
CA LEU A 176 0.54 24.64 -7.94
C LEU A 176 1.14 25.42 -6.77
N PHE A 177 0.34 25.69 -5.72
CA PHE A 177 0.69 26.55 -4.60
C PHE A 177 0.92 25.77 -3.29
N VAL A 178 0.24 24.64 -3.11
CA VAL A 178 0.26 23.82 -1.88
C VAL A 178 1.15 22.61 -2.09
N SER A 179 2.29 22.58 -1.40
CA SER A 179 3.32 21.54 -1.58
C SER A 179 2.80 20.14 -1.26
N GLN A 180 1.92 19.97 -0.26
CA GLN A 180 1.33 18.71 0.14
C GLN A 180 0.46 18.09 -0.97
N LEU A 181 -0.16 18.90 -1.82
CA LEU A 181 -0.99 18.43 -2.93
C LEU A 181 -0.17 18.07 -4.18
N LYS A 182 1.08 18.52 -4.29
CA LYS A 182 1.95 18.21 -5.45
C LYS A 182 2.12 16.70 -5.63
N GLY A 183 2.30 15.97 -4.52
CA GLY A 183 2.52 14.52 -4.54
C GLY A 183 1.33 13.71 -5.04
N ILE A 184 0.09 14.17 -4.82
CA ILE A 184 -1.12 13.46 -5.24
C ILE A 184 -1.65 13.93 -6.60
N ARG A 185 -1.21 15.11 -7.09
CA ARG A 185 -1.69 15.72 -8.35
C ARG A 185 -1.71 14.77 -9.54
N PRO A 186 -0.68 13.91 -9.79
CA PRO A 186 -0.67 12.99 -10.92
C PRO A 186 -1.72 11.88 -10.82
N SER A 187 -2.17 11.55 -9.59
CA SER A 187 -3.08 10.43 -9.32
C SER A 187 -4.54 10.85 -9.16
N VAL A 188 -4.81 12.15 -8.92
CA VAL A 188 -6.17 12.65 -8.72
C VAL A 188 -7.02 12.47 -9.98
N GLY A 189 -8.18 11.84 -9.81
CA GLY A 189 -9.14 11.55 -10.88
C GLY A 189 -8.84 10.28 -11.67
N LYS A 190 -7.74 9.58 -11.39
CA LYS A 190 -7.44 8.29 -12.02
C LYS A 190 -8.14 7.14 -11.31
N VAL A 191 -8.53 6.14 -12.08
CA VAL A 191 -8.97 4.84 -11.57
C VAL A 191 -7.76 3.92 -11.59
N ILE A 192 -7.39 3.37 -10.43
CA ILE A 192 -6.31 2.39 -10.31
C ILE A 192 -6.95 1.02 -10.13
N ARG A 193 -6.50 0.04 -10.90
CA ARG A 193 -6.88 -1.37 -10.77
C ARG A 193 -5.62 -2.21 -10.64
N LEU A 194 -5.59 -3.05 -9.62
CA LEU A 194 -4.47 -3.93 -9.30
C LEU A 194 -4.86 -5.37 -9.63
N ASP A 195 -4.08 -6.08 -10.44
CA ASP A 195 -4.31 -7.50 -10.69
C ASP A 195 -3.92 -8.31 -9.44
N LYS A 196 -4.89 -9.01 -8.89
CA LYS A 196 -4.77 -9.82 -7.66
C LYS A 196 -4.66 -11.31 -7.93
N LYS A 197 -4.62 -11.73 -9.19
CA LYS A 197 -4.63 -13.16 -9.56
C LYS A 197 -3.47 -13.92 -8.96
N ARG A 198 -2.29 -13.32 -8.90
CA ARG A 198 -1.10 -13.96 -8.31
C ARG A 198 -1.28 -14.16 -6.81
N ALA A 199 -1.72 -13.15 -6.08
CA ALA A 199 -2.03 -13.27 -4.66
C ALA A 199 -3.11 -14.34 -4.41
N MET A 200 -4.20 -14.34 -5.18
CA MET A 200 -5.26 -15.35 -5.06
C MET A 200 -4.78 -16.78 -5.35
N LYS A 201 -3.78 -16.95 -6.22
CA LYS A 201 -3.18 -18.26 -6.52
C LYS A 201 -2.22 -18.72 -5.44
N CYS A 202 -1.39 -17.80 -4.90
CA CYS A 202 -0.31 -18.15 -3.98
C CYS A 202 -0.75 -18.16 -2.51
N LEU A 203 -1.83 -17.44 -2.16
CA LEU A 203 -2.26 -17.26 -0.79
C LEU A 203 -3.61 -17.97 -0.58
N PRO A 204 -3.63 -19.13 0.12
CA PRO A 204 -4.78 -20.05 0.14
C PRO A 204 -5.88 -19.64 1.14
N TRP A 205 -6.11 -18.34 1.35
CA TRP A 205 -7.20 -17.83 2.21
C TRP A 205 -7.86 -16.60 1.62
N LYS A 206 -9.08 -16.34 2.05
CA LYS A 206 -9.80 -15.12 1.73
C LYS A 206 -9.30 -13.97 2.61
N PHE A 207 -8.94 -12.85 2.01
CA PHE A 207 -8.53 -11.65 2.73
C PHE A 207 -9.68 -11.05 3.54
N VAL A 208 -9.35 -10.43 4.67
CA VAL A 208 -10.26 -9.59 5.43
C VAL A 208 -10.76 -8.48 4.51
N SER A 209 -12.07 -8.18 4.53
CA SER A 209 -12.61 -7.13 3.68
C SER A 209 -12.00 -5.77 4.02
N ALA A 210 -11.77 -4.94 3.00
CA ALA A 210 -11.24 -3.59 3.21
C ALA A 210 -12.13 -2.77 4.16
N GLU A 211 -13.43 -2.93 4.08
CA GLU A 211 -14.39 -2.28 4.98
C GLU A 211 -14.20 -2.70 6.43
N GLN A 212 -14.07 -4.00 6.70
CA GLN A 212 -13.83 -4.49 8.07
C GLN A 212 -12.48 -4.02 8.60
N SER A 213 -11.43 -4.04 7.78
CA SER A 213 -10.11 -3.55 8.14
C SER A 213 -10.11 -2.06 8.53
N ILE A 214 -10.81 -1.23 7.74
CA ILE A 214 -10.99 0.21 8.02
C ILE A 214 -11.75 0.42 9.33
N LYS A 215 -12.83 -0.34 9.57
CA LYS A 215 -13.63 -0.27 10.80
C LYS A 215 -12.79 -0.64 12.03
N ASP A 216 -12.04 -1.73 11.96
CA ASP A 216 -11.16 -2.18 13.05
C ASP A 216 -10.11 -1.11 13.39
N THR A 217 -9.47 -0.53 12.35
CA THR A 217 -8.53 0.59 12.51
C THR A 217 -9.17 1.77 13.23
N ALA A 218 -10.33 2.21 12.77
CA ALA A 218 -10.99 3.40 13.30
C ALA A 218 -11.41 3.23 14.77
N LYS A 219 -11.96 2.06 15.12
CA LYS A 219 -12.33 1.73 16.51
C LYS A 219 -11.12 1.74 17.44
N GLN A 220 -10.01 1.15 17.02
CA GLN A 220 -8.80 1.16 17.82
C GLN A 220 -8.22 2.57 17.97
N LEU A 221 -8.16 3.35 16.89
CA LEU A 221 -7.72 4.74 16.95
C LEU A 221 -8.58 5.60 17.88
N GLN A 222 -9.89 5.37 17.89
CA GLN A 222 -10.81 6.06 18.82
C GLN A 222 -10.44 5.77 20.28
N LEU A 223 -10.18 4.50 20.62
CA LEU A 223 -9.80 4.11 21.99
C LEU A 223 -8.43 4.68 22.39
N MET A 224 -7.45 4.68 21.46
CA MET A 224 -6.09 5.14 21.74
C MET A 224 -5.97 6.66 21.85
N LYS A 225 -6.82 7.43 21.19
CA LYS A 225 -6.72 8.89 21.07
C LYS A 225 -7.86 9.64 21.76
N GLU A 226 -8.71 8.95 22.50
CA GLU A 226 -9.85 9.52 23.24
C GLU A 226 -10.74 10.44 22.39
N LEU A 227 -11.07 10.01 21.14
CA LEU A 227 -11.82 10.76 20.13
C LEU A 227 -13.35 10.60 20.29
#